data_11bba897022b7096981f2a01c0f8464c
#
_entry.id   11bba897022b7096981f2a01c0f8464c
#
_cell.length_a   1.000
_cell.length_b   1.000
_cell.length_c   1.000
_cell.angle_alpha   90.00
_cell.angle_beta   90.00
_cell.angle_gamma   90.00
#
_symmetry.space_group_name_H-M   'P 1'
#
loop_
_entity.id
_entity.type
_entity.pdbx_description
1 polymer ?
#
loop_
_entity_poly.entity_id
_entity_poly.type
_entity_poly.pdbx_seq_one_letter_code
_entity_poly.pdbx_strand_id
1 'polypeptide(L)'
;MSASRSFPTFADSDRSLRRVRRAARLAGAVLLLTLGVTKVAAAIGEARFVETKPVAGGFTLAARGNVAALHVDAKEPAGVLRIAGHLQADIERVTGLKPAIEHGAPKAPAVVIGTIGAGGLVDQLVASGKIDVAAIKDKWDAFLIETVANPFPGVERALVVAGANKRGAIYGMYEISEQIGVSPWYWWADVPVKKSDVLHVKPGRVAEQVPVVRYRGIFINDEAPALTGWVHEKFGKFDHTFYQHVFELILRLRGNYLWPAMWQPRAFIDDDPENA
;
A
#
# COMPACT_ATOMS: atom_id res chain seq x y z
N MET A 1 -65.25 58.58 -0.29
CA MET A 1 -63.81 58.27 -0.15
C MET A 1 -63.54 57.11 -1.05
N SER A 2 -62.98 57.36 -2.25
CA SER A 2 -62.67 56.36 -3.29
C SER A 2 -61.20 56.02 -3.20
N ALA A 3 -60.86 54.76 -2.90
CA ALA A 3 -59.49 54.26 -2.94
C ALA A 3 -59.17 53.70 -4.31
N SER A 4 -58.36 54.44 -5.08
CA SER A 4 -57.86 53.93 -6.38
C SER A 4 -56.77 52.87 -6.15
N ARG A 5 -57.00 51.67 -6.60
CA ARG A 5 -55.95 50.63 -6.71
C ARG A 5 -55.17 50.82 -8.01
N SER A 6 -53.91 51.19 -7.90
CA SER A 6 -52.97 51.20 -9.01
C SER A 6 -52.51 49.79 -9.35
N PHE A 7 -52.68 49.37 -10.61
CA PHE A 7 -52.15 48.10 -11.12
C PHE A 7 -50.66 48.29 -11.49
N PRO A 8 -49.81 47.28 -11.22
CA PRO A 8 -48.39 47.36 -11.59
C PRO A 8 -48.21 47.41 -13.10
N THR A 9 -47.32 48.26 -13.58
CA THR A 9 -47.02 48.44 -15.02
C THR A 9 -46.15 47.30 -15.55
N PHE A 10 -46.26 47.05 -16.87
CA PHE A 10 -45.54 45.95 -17.58
C PHE A 10 -44.00 46.00 -17.39
N ALA A 11 -43.41 47.12 -17.00
CA ALA A 11 -42.00 47.33 -16.74
C ALA A 11 -41.51 46.67 -15.42
N ASP A 12 -42.38 46.43 -14.43
CA ASP A 12 -42.01 45.83 -13.15
C ASP A 12 -41.93 44.30 -13.21
N SER A 13 -42.70 43.68 -14.13
CA SER A 13 -42.68 42.23 -14.35
C SER A 13 -41.36 41.76 -15.00
N ASP A 14 -40.79 42.59 -15.91
CA ASP A 14 -39.54 42.22 -16.60
C ASP A 14 -38.30 42.33 -15.67
N ARG A 15 -38.31 43.28 -14.72
CA ARG A 15 -37.25 43.38 -13.71
C ARG A 15 -37.26 42.23 -12.72
N SER A 16 -38.44 41.74 -12.32
CA SER A 16 -38.58 40.60 -11.42
C SER A 16 -38.12 39.29 -12.08
N LEU A 17 -38.46 39.07 -13.35
CA LEU A 17 -38.03 37.93 -14.14
C LEU A 17 -36.51 37.87 -14.36
N ARG A 18 -35.88 39.04 -14.57
CA ARG A 18 -34.39 39.14 -14.71
C ARG A 18 -33.69 38.86 -13.40
N ARG A 19 -34.23 39.26 -12.23
CA ARG A 19 -33.68 38.92 -10.90
C ARG A 19 -33.80 37.45 -10.61
N VAL A 20 -34.93 36.82 -10.89
CA VAL A 20 -35.12 35.36 -10.70
C VAL A 20 -34.19 34.53 -11.60
N ARG A 21 -34.02 34.94 -12.88
CA ARG A 21 -33.09 34.26 -13.81
C ARG A 21 -31.63 34.45 -13.42
N ARG A 22 -31.23 35.60 -12.83
CA ARG A 22 -29.88 35.79 -12.25
C ARG A 22 -29.66 34.96 -11.00
N ALA A 23 -30.63 34.90 -10.10
CA ALA A 23 -30.56 34.07 -8.90
C ALA A 23 -30.50 32.57 -9.21
N ALA A 24 -31.27 32.11 -10.20
CA ALA A 24 -31.23 30.73 -10.67
C ALA A 24 -29.88 30.33 -11.33
N ARG A 25 -29.26 31.28 -12.09
CA ARG A 25 -27.92 31.06 -12.68
C ARG A 25 -26.81 31.04 -11.64
N LEU A 26 -26.89 31.89 -10.61
CA LEU A 26 -25.96 31.91 -9.48
C LEU A 26 -26.12 30.64 -8.60
N ALA A 27 -27.34 30.21 -8.31
CA ALA A 27 -27.60 28.98 -7.58
C ALA A 27 -27.14 27.73 -8.36
N GLY A 28 -27.33 27.70 -9.68
CA GLY A 28 -26.82 26.62 -10.54
C GLY A 28 -25.30 26.59 -10.61
N ALA A 29 -24.61 27.75 -10.64
CA ALA A 29 -23.16 27.83 -10.63
C ALA A 29 -22.55 27.41 -9.27
N VAL A 30 -23.20 27.77 -8.17
CA VAL A 30 -22.79 27.35 -6.82
C VAL A 30 -23.03 25.84 -6.63
N LEU A 31 -24.11 25.29 -7.15
CA LEU A 31 -24.41 23.84 -7.08
C LEU A 31 -23.41 23.03 -7.94
N LEU A 32 -22.98 23.54 -9.10
CA LEU A 32 -21.94 22.91 -9.94
C LEU A 32 -20.55 22.98 -9.31
N LEU A 33 -20.23 24.02 -8.54
CA LEU A 33 -18.97 24.14 -7.82
C LEU A 33 -18.90 23.24 -6.57
N THR A 34 -20.03 22.89 -5.96
CA THR A 34 -20.07 21.98 -4.79
C THR A 34 -20.11 20.50 -5.16
N LEU A 35 -20.45 20.15 -6.41
CA LEU A 35 -20.38 18.77 -6.92
C LEU A 35 -18.99 18.33 -7.39
N GLY A 36 -18.01 19.22 -7.34
CA GLY A 36 -16.70 19.02 -7.97
C GLY A 36 -15.57 18.53 -7.06
N VAL A 37 -15.78 18.25 -5.77
CA VAL A 37 -14.70 17.69 -4.92
C VAL A 37 -15.29 16.74 -3.87
N THR A 38 -15.87 15.65 -4.27
CA THR A 38 -15.77 14.46 -3.43
C THR A 38 -14.33 13.94 -3.58
N LYS A 39 -13.40 14.46 -2.79
CA LYS A 39 -12.24 13.66 -2.43
C LYS A 39 -12.83 12.42 -1.76
N VAL A 40 -12.89 11.32 -2.52
CA VAL A 40 -13.00 10.01 -1.91
C VAL A 40 -11.87 9.99 -0.90
N ALA A 41 -12.22 9.97 0.40
CA ALA A 41 -11.22 9.73 1.42
C ALA A 41 -10.56 8.42 1.00
N ALA A 42 -9.31 8.51 0.53
CA ALA A 42 -8.54 7.32 0.22
C ALA A 42 -8.53 6.50 1.51
N ALA A 43 -8.88 5.22 1.40
CA ALA A 43 -8.63 4.28 2.47
C ALA A 43 -7.16 4.41 2.90
N ILE A 44 -6.84 4.00 4.11
CA ILE A 44 -5.45 3.94 4.58
C ILE A 44 -4.66 3.15 3.52
N GLY A 45 -3.74 3.81 2.82
CA GLY A 45 -2.97 3.22 1.72
C GLY A 45 -2.85 4.15 0.51
N GLU A 46 -2.10 3.72 -0.48
CA GLU A 46 -1.94 4.44 -1.74
C GLU A 46 -3.18 4.32 -2.64
N ALA A 47 -3.34 5.26 -3.54
CA ALA A 47 -4.36 5.16 -4.57
C ALA A 47 -4.17 3.86 -5.38
N ARG A 48 -5.27 3.20 -5.74
CA ARG A 48 -5.21 1.94 -6.47
C ARG A 48 -4.38 2.05 -7.75
N PHE A 49 -3.32 1.24 -7.85
CA PHE A 49 -2.43 1.20 -9.00
C PHE A 49 -2.35 -0.16 -9.69
N VAL A 50 -2.98 -1.20 -9.13
CA VAL A 50 -3.09 -2.52 -9.76
C VAL A 50 -4.45 -2.67 -10.41
N GLU A 51 -4.44 -3.05 -11.69
CA GLU A 51 -5.62 -3.22 -12.54
C GLU A 51 -5.73 -4.67 -13.06
N THR A 52 -6.94 -5.09 -13.37
CA THR A 52 -7.22 -6.40 -13.99
C THR A 52 -7.31 -6.34 -15.52
N LYS A 53 -7.02 -5.17 -16.10
CA LYS A 53 -6.96 -4.95 -17.56
C LYS A 53 -5.57 -4.42 -17.93
N PRO A 54 -5.06 -4.74 -19.12
CA PRO A 54 -3.79 -4.19 -19.61
C PRO A 54 -3.79 -2.66 -19.57
N VAL A 55 -2.69 -2.08 -19.09
CA VAL A 55 -2.47 -0.64 -19.06
C VAL A 55 -1.29 -0.31 -19.96
N ALA A 56 -1.48 0.60 -20.91
CA ALA A 56 -0.44 1.03 -21.83
C ALA A 56 0.77 1.59 -21.05
N GLY A 57 1.97 1.07 -21.34
CA GLY A 57 3.19 1.44 -20.62
C GLY A 57 3.29 0.87 -19.19
N GLY A 58 2.30 0.12 -18.70
CA GLY A 58 2.31 -0.53 -17.40
C GLY A 58 3.18 -1.77 -17.32
N PHE A 59 3.30 -2.34 -16.13
CA PHE A 59 4.02 -3.59 -15.88
C PHE A 59 3.01 -4.72 -15.66
N THR A 60 3.24 -5.87 -16.31
CA THR A 60 2.42 -7.07 -16.11
C THR A 60 3.03 -7.92 -14.99
N LEU A 61 2.36 -7.96 -13.85
CA LEU A 61 2.77 -8.81 -12.73
C LEU A 61 2.35 -10.26 -12.95
N ALA A 62 1.11 -10.49 -13.42
CA ALA A 62 0.62 -11.80 -13.78
C ALA A 62 -0.39 -11.70 -14.93
N ALA A 63 -0.29 -12.58 -15.93
CA ALA A 63 -1.29 -12.74 -16.98
C ALA A 63 -1.02 -14.03 -17.79
N ARG A 64 -2.09 -14.61 -18.33
CA ARG A 64 -2.02 -15.75 -19.28
C ARG A 64 -1.19 -16.93 -18.77
N GLY A 65 -1.32 -17.26 -17.48
CA GLY A 65 -0.59 -18.36 -16.86
C GLY A 65 0.89 -18.06 -16.56
N ASN A 66 1.35 -16.82 -16.71
CA ASN A 66 2.70 -16.38 -16.35
C ASN A 66 2.67 -15.38 -15.21
N VAL A 67 3.72 -15.39 -14.40
CA VAL A 67 3.95 -14.45 -13.30
C VAL A 67 5.40 -13.94 -13.34
N ALA A 68 5.59 -12.65 -13.10
CA ALA A 68 6.92 -12.05 -13.07
C ALA A 68 7.73 -12.53 -11.86
N ALA A 69 9.01 -12.85 -12.07
CA ALA A 69 9.92 -13.21 -10.98
C ALA A 69 10.18 -12.03 -10.03
N LEU A 70 10.52 -12.33 -8.78
CA LEU A 70 10.97 -11.38 -7.77
C LEU A 70 12.49 -11.41 -7.72
N HIS A 71 13.13 -10.31 -8.06
CA HIS A 71 14.58 -10.17 -7.96
C HIS A 71 14.96 -9.37 -6.72
N VAL A 72 15.64 -10.01 -5.80
CA VAL A 72 16.13 -9.43 -4.56
C VAL A 72 17.58 -9.87 -4.35
N ASP A 73 18.49 -8.91 -4.11
CA ASP A 73 19.90 -9.25 -3.93
C ASP A 73 20.10 -10.09 -2.66
N ALA A 74 20.95 -11.13 -2.73
CA ALA A 74 21.25 -11.99 -1.58
C ALA A 74 21.92 -11.24 -0.40
N LYS A 75 22.44 -10.05 -0.64
CA LYS A 75 23.05 -9.17 0.39
C LYS A 75 22.03 -8.32 1.13
N GLU A 76 20.77 -8.32 0.70
CA GLU A 76 19.72 -7.59 1.41
C GLU A 76 19.56 -8.10 2.85
N PRO A 77 19.14 -7.26 3.79
CA PRO A 77 18.87 -7.68 5.16
C PRO A 77 17.93 -8.88 5.23
N ALA A 78 18.19 -9.80 6.16
CA ALA A 78 17.41 -11.05 6.31
C ALA A 78 15.89 -10.82 6.38
N GLY A 79 15.44 -9.71 7.00
CA GLY A 79 14.03 -9.31 7.03
C GLY A 79 13.46 -9.01 5.64
N VAL A 80 14.24 -8.36 4.75
CA VAL A 80 13.81 -8.07 3.37
C VAL A 80 13.68 -9.39 2.58
N LEU A 81 14.65 -10.29 2.71
CA LEU A 81 14.61 -11.62 2.07
C LEU A 81 13.40 -12.44 2.56
N ARG A 82 13.13 -12.42 3.87
CA ARG A 82 11.95 -13.09 4.44
C ARG A 82 10.66 -12.56 3.85
N ILE A 83 10.50 -11.25 3.77
CA ILE A 83 9.27 -10.63 3.29
C ILE A 83 9.11 -10.75 1.76
N ALA A 84 10.18 -10.91 1.00
CA ALA A 84 10.07 -11.34 -0.40
C ALA A 84 9.36 -12.70 -0.53
N GLY A 85 9.59 -13.63 0.43
CA GLY A 85 8.83 -14.88 0.53
C GLY A 85 7.34 -14.67 0.87
N HIS A 86 7.00 -13.66 1.70
CA HIS A 86 5.60 -13.31 1.96
C HIS A 86 4.93 -12.74 0.71
N LEU A 87 5.59 -11.84 -0.02
CA LEU A 87 5.07 -11.31 -1.29
C LEU A 87 4.88 -12.43 -2.33
N GLN A 88 5.83 -13.38 -2.41
CA GLN A 88 5.70 -14.57 -3.25
C GLN A 88 4.42 -15.36 -2.91
N ALA A 89 4.21 -15.64 -1.62
CA ALA A 89 3.04 -16.36 -1.15
C ALA A 89 1.73 -15.58 -1.38
N ASP A 90 1.76 -14.25 -1.24
CA ASP A 90 0.60 -13.40 -1.48
C ASP A 90 0.21 -13.36 -2.97
N ILE A 91 1.19 -13.28 -3.86
CA ILE A 91 0.95 -13.38 -5.31
C ILE A 91 0.38 -14.77 -5.65
N GLU A 92 0.93 -15.83 -5.08
CA GLU A 92 0.41 -17.19 -5.27
C GLU A 92 -1.03 -17.34 -4.73
N ARG A 93 -1.34 -16.75 -3.55
CA ARG A 93 -2.71 -16.72 -3.01
C ARG A 93 -3.69 -16.07 -3.97
N VAL A 94 -3.30 -14.99 -4.62
CA VAL A 94 -4.17 -14.24 -5.54
C VAL A 94 -4.29 -14.92 -6.89
N THR A 95 -3.15 -15.31 -7.49
CA THR A 95 -3.08 -15.74 -8.90
C THR A 95 -3.13 -17.24 -9.10
N GLY A 96 -2.79 -18.02 -8.08
CA GLY A 96 -2.51 -19.46 -8.19
C GLY A 96 -1.13 -19.77 -8.78
N LEU A 97 -0.31 -18.74 -9.10
CA LEU A 97 1.03 -18.87 -9.68
C LEU A 97 2.08 -18.41 -8.69
N LYS A 98 3.08 -19.23 -8.44
CA LYS A 98 4.18 -18.92 -7.52
C LYS A 98 5.34 -18.28 -8.30
N PRO A 99 5.63 -16.97 -8.10
CA PRO A 99 6.77 -16.33 -8.74
C PRO A 99 8.09 -16.93 -8.23
N ALA A 100 9.10 -17.04 -9.09
CA ALA A 100 10.46 -17.37 -8.65
C ALA A 100 11.03 -16.21 -7.82
N ILE A 101 11.84 -16.51 -6.80
CA ILE A 101 12.71 -15.54 -6.12
C ILE A 101 14.11 -15.79 -6.67
N GLU A 102 14.70 -14.77 -7.29
CA GLU A 102 15.99 -14.83 -7.93
C GLU A 102 16.94 -13.77 -7.38
N HIS A 103 18.25 -14.04 -7.49
CA HIS A 103 19.32 -13.12 -7.10
C HIS A 103 20.09 -12.68 -8.34
N GLY A 104 20.47 -11.39 -8.37
CA GLY A 104 21.16 -10.81 -9.52
C GLY A 104 20.22 -10.12 -10.52
N ALA A 105 20.79 -9.56 -11.59
CA ALA A 105 20.05 -8.77 -12.57
C ALA A 105 19.06 -9.62 -13.37
N PRO A 106 17.82 -9.14 -13.56
CA PRO A 106 16.81 -9.85 -14.34
C PRO A 106 17.19 -9.89 -15.82
N LYS A 107 16.73 -10.93 -16.52
CA LYS A 107 16.85 -11.11 -17.97
C LYS A 107 15.50 -11.00 -18.71
N ALA A 108 14.43 -10.80 -17.96
CA ALA A 108 13.06 -10.64 -18.42
C ALA A 108 12.34 -9.61 -17.53
N PRO A 109 11.13 -9.13 -17.88
CA PRO A 109 10.34 -8.28 -17.00
C PRO A 109 10.16 -8.91 -15.62
N ALA A 110 10.49 -8.16 -14.56
CA ALA A 110 10.56 -8.66 -13.19
C ALA A 110 10.18 -7.59 -12.15
N VAL A 111 9.87 -8.02 -10.92
CA VAL A 111 9.82 -7.14 -9.76
C VAL A 111 11.21 -7.07 -9.15
N VAL A 112 11.79 -5.88 -9.06
CA VAL A 112 13.11 -5.62 -8.46
C VAL A 112 12.92 -4.98 -7.10
N ILE A 113 13.45 -5.61 -6.07
CA ILE A 113 13.27 -5.21 -4.67
C ILE A 113 14.63 -4.93 -4.06
N GLY A 114 14.74 -3.81 -3.33
CA GLY A 114 15.98 -3.52 -2.61
C GLY A 114 15.94 -2.31 -1.72
N THR A 115 17.01 -2.22 -0.93
CA THR A 115 17.28 -1.14 0.02
C THR A 115 18.33 -0.19 -0.57
N ILE A 116 18.08 1.11 -0.53
CA ILE A 116 19.04 2.13 -0.97
C ILE A 116 20.29 2.05 -0.08
N GLY A 117 21.47 1.98 -0.72
CA GLY A 117 22.74 1.88 -0.03
C GLY A 117 23.17 0.45 0.36
N ALA A 118 22.38 -0.58 0.01
CA ALA A 118 22.76 -1.98 0.24
C ALA A 118 23.74 -2.53 -0.82
N GLY A 119 24.04 -1.78 -1.87
CA GLY A 119 24.93 -2.17 -2.96
C GLY A 119 24.30 -3.17 -3.94
N GLY A 120 22.98 -3.28 -3.97
CA GLY A 120 22.21 -4.20 -4.79
C GLY A 120 21.69 -3.62 -6.11
N LEU A 121 20.64 -4.26 -6.65
CA LEU A 121 20.03 -3.89 -7.94
C LEU A 121 19.40 -2.50 -7.92
N VAL A 122 18.80 -2.09 -6.80
CA VAL A 122 18.21 -0.75 -6.64
C VAL A 122 19.29 0.33 -6.77
N ASP A 123 20.46 0.14 -6.13
CA ASP A 123 21.57 1.11 -6.24
C ASP A 123 22.13 1.20 -7.65
N GLN A 124 22.14 0.10 -8.42
CA GLN A 124 22.52 0.12 -9.84
C GLN A 124 21.53 0.96 -10.66
N LEU A 125 20.22 0.85 -10.40
CA LEU A 125 19.20 1.66 -11.07
C LEU A 125 19.30 3.15 -10.69
N VAL A 126 19.63 3.47 -9.44
CA VAL A 126 19.90 4.85 -8.98
C VAL A 126 21.14 5.39 -9.68
N ALA A 127 22.25 4.66 -9.66
CA ALA A 127 23.52 5.08 -10.26
C ALA A 127 23.42 5.29 -11.78
N SER A 128 22.59 4.51 -12.46
CA SER A 128 22.33 4.66 -13.89
C SER A 128 21.24 5.68 -14.25
N GLY A 129 20.70 6.41 -13.26
CA GLY A 129 19.67 7.43 -13.45
C GLY A 129 18.32 6.86 -13.91
N LYS A 130 18.06 5.56 -13.71
CA LYS A 130 16.81 4.92 -14.08
C LYS A 130 15.67 5.17 -13.09
N ILE A 131 15.99 5.42 -11.82
CA ILE A 131 15.08 5.85 -10.77
C ILE A 131 15.65 7.02 -10.00
N ASP A 132 14.78 7.94 -9.59
CA ASP A 132 15.11 9.03 -8.68
C ASP A 132 14.58 8.71 -7.27
N VAL A 133 15.46 8.65 -6.30
CA VAL A 133 15.14 8.32 -4.91
C VAL A 133 15.29 9.52 -3.96
N ALA A 134 15.50 10.73 -4.48
CA ALA A 134 15.80 11.93 -3.66
C ALA A 134 14.70 12.20 -2.62
N ALA A 135 13.43 11.96 -2.96
CA ALA A 135 12.29 12.20 -2.07
C ALA A 135 12.27 11.27 -0.84
N ILE A 136 12.81 10.05 -0.97
CA ILE A 136 12.78 9.04 0.09
C ILE A 136 14.12 8.80 0.76
N LYS A 137 15.23 9.14 0.08
CA LYS A 137 16.59 8.95 0.60
C LYS A 137 16.73 9.62 1.98
N ASP A 138 17.39 8.93 2.91
CA ASP A 138 17.62 9.37 4.28
C ASP A 138 16.34 9.62 5.12
N LYS A 139 15.17 9.18 4.63
CA LYS A 139 13.92 9.21 5.38
C LYS A 139 13.67 7.86 6.05
N TRP A 140 13.31 7.89 7.33
CA TRP A 140 12.99 6.62 8.03
C TRP A 140 11.79 5.93 7.41
N ASP A 141 11.94 4.63 7.15
CA ASP A 141 10.89 3.71 6.71
C ASP A 141 10.16 4.14 5.41
N ALA A 142 10.76 5.07 4.64
CA ALA A 142 10.19 5.53 3.39
C ALA A 142 10.43 4.52 2.25
N PHE A 143 9.53 4.51 1.27
CA PHE A 143 9.68 3.70 0.07
C PHE A 143 9.05 4.37 -1.15
N LEU A 144 9.44 3.89 -2.33
CA LEU A 144 8.75 4.15 -3.59
C LEU A 144 8.51 2.84 -4.35
N ILE A 145 7.46 2.85 -5.18
CA ILE A 145 7.18 1.81 -6.16
C ILE A 145 7.03 2.48 -7.53
N GLU A 146 7.82 2.02 -8.49
CA GLU A 146 7.88 2.64 -9.82
C GLU A 146 8.02 1.61 -10.93
N THR A 147 7.25 1.79 -12.02
CA THR A 147 7.40 1.03 -13.24
C THR A 147 8.48 1.67 -14.11
N VAL A 148 9.59 0.97 -14.32
CA VAL A 148 10.79 1.46 -15.01
C VAL A 148 10.93 0.80 -16.38
N ALA A 149 11.06 1.60 -17.43
CA ALA A 149 11.35 1.11 -18.79
C ALA A 149 12.86 0.91 -18.97
N ASN A 150 13.23 -0.18 -19.64
CA ASN A 150 14.62 -0.55 -19.93
C ASN A 150 15.53 -0.46 -18.70
N PRO A 151 15.17 -1.12 -17.57
CA PRO A 151 15.92 -1.02 -16.32
C PRO A 151 17.32 -1.63 -16.43
N PHE A 152 17.43 -2.75 -17.15
CA PHE A 152 18.68 -3.47 -17.39
C PHE A 152 18.79 -3.86 -18.88
N PRO A 153 20.00 -4.17 -19.40
CA PRO A 153 20.17 -4.62 -20.79
C PRO A 153 19.27 -5.81 -21.13
N GLY A 154 18.47 -5.69 -22.18
CA GLY A 154 17.57 -6.73 -22.65
C GLY A 154 16.25 -6.87 -21.85
N VAL A 155 16.04 -6.07 -20.81
CA VAL A 155 14.80 -6.08 -20.01
C VAL A 155 13.93 -4.90 -20.41
N GLU A 156 12.77 -5.16 -21.00
CA GLU A 156 11.86 -4.11 -21.43
C GLU A 156 11.33 -3.28 -20.27
N ARG A 157 10.98 -3.93 -19.14
CA ARG A 157 10.33 -3.25 -18.01
C ARG A 157 10.53 -3.99 -16.70
N ALA A 158 10.63 -3.22 -15.61
CA ALA A 158 10.57 -3.75 -14.25
C ALA A 158 9.61 -2.94 -13.39
N LEU A 159 9.03 -3.59 -12.38
CA LEU A 159 8.41 -2.94 -11.23
C LEU A 159 9.46 -2.87 -10.12
N VAL A 160 9.88 -1.67 -9.75
CA VAL A 160 10.92 -1.45 -8.76
C VAL A 160 10.30 -1.07 -7.42
N VAL A 161 10.69 -1.76 -6.36
CA VAL A 161 10.41 -1.43 -4.97
C VAL A 161 11.71 -0.98 -4.32
N ALA A 162 11.85 0.30 -4.05
CA ALA A 162 13.02 0.87 -3.41
C ALA A 162 12.68 1.37 -2.00
N GLY A 163 13.34 0.84 -0.99
CA GLY A 163 13.22 1.28 0.39
C GLY A 163 14.38 2.18 0.82
N ALA A 164 14.11 3.26 1.54
CA ALA A 164 15.14 4.10 2.15
C ALA A 164 15.96 3.35 3.22
N ASN A 165 15.37 2.31 3.79
CA ASN A 165 15.99 1.35 4.69
C ASN A 165 15.28 -0.01 4.58
N LYS A 166 15.71 -1.01 5.37
CA LYS A 166 15.11 -2.35 5.34
C LYS A 166 13.59 -2.35 5.53
N ARG A 167 13.04 -1.50 6.43
CA ARG A 167 11.59 -1.41 6.65
C ARG A 167 10.87 -0.74 5.49
N GLY A 168 11.46 0.26 4.87
CA GLY A 168 10.90 0.86 3.66
C GLY A 168 10.72 -0.18 2.54
N ALA A 169 11.73 -1.02 2.27
CA ALA A 169 11.61 -2.10 1.29
C ALA A 169 10.51 -3.11 1.68
N ILE A 170 10.40 -3.47 2.96
CA ILE A 170 9.34 -4.33 3.50
C ILE A 170 7.96 -3.72 3.29
N TYR A 171 7.79 -2.42 3.57
CA TYR A 171 6.50 -1.75 3.42
C TYR A 171 6.08 -1.63 1.96
N GLY A 172 7.03 -1.38 1.05
CA GLY A 172 6.76 -1.39 -0.38
C GLY A 172 6.29 -2.75 -0.89
N MET A 173 6.86 -3.85 -0.39
CA MET A 173 6.39 -5.21 -0.71
C MET A 173 4.97 -5.45 -0.19
N TYR A 174 4.66 -5.06 1.04
CA TYR A 174 3.31 -5.21 1.59
C TYR A 174 2.31 -4.24 0.97
N GLU A 175 2.76 -3.09 0.43
CA GLU A 175 1.90 -2.24 -0.41
C GLU A 175 1.43 -3.01 -1.66
N ILE A 176 2.34 -3.72 -2.35
CA ILE A 176 1.95 -4.57 -3.48
C ILE A 176 0.97 -5.65 -3.02
N SER A 177 1.23 -6.33 -1.90
CA SER A 177 0.32 -7.35 -1.33
C SER A 177 -1.09 -6.82 -1.13
N GLU A 178 -1.25 -5.62 -0.57
CA GLU A 178 -2.53 -4.97 -0.35
C GLU A 178 -3.21 -4.59 -1.68
N GLN A 179 -2.45 -4.03 -2.62
CA GLN A 179 -2.95 -3.61 -3.93
C GLN A 179 -3.43 -4.78 -4.80
N ILE A 180 -2.83 -5.95 -4.67
CA ILE A 180 -3.30 -7.16 -5.36
C ILE A 180 -4.48 -7.84 -4.66
N GLY A 181 -4.86 -7.40 -3.45
CA GLY A 181 -6.06 -7.84 -2.74
C GLY A 181 -5.82 -8.74 -1.52
N VAL A 182 -4.60 -8.75 -0.95
CA VAL A 182 -4.31 -9.42 0.32
C VAL A 182 -4.38 -8.41 1.45
N SER A 183 -5.45 -8.45 2.23
CA SER A 183 -5.64 -7.58 3.39
C SER A 183 -4.54 -7.81 4.45
N PRO A 184 -4.07 -6.78 5.16
CA PRO A 184 -3.26 -6.96 6.36
C PRO A 184 -3.89 -7.91 7.39
N TRP A 185 -5.21 -7.97 7.41
CA TRP A 185 -6.02 -8.77 8.34
C TRP A 185 -6.41 -10.15 7.80
N TYR A 186 -5.81 -10.60 6.66
CA TYR A 186 -6.19 -11.85 6.00
C TYR A 186 -6.13 -13.07 6.94
N TRP A 187 -5.17 -13.10 7.85
CA TRP A 187 -5.00 -14.18 8.81
C TRP A 187 -5.76 -13.91 10.13
N TRP A 188 -5.69 -12.68 10.66
CA TRP A 188 -6.26 -12.34 11.96
C TRP A 188 -7.80 -12.25 11.98
N ALA A 189 -8.40 -11.87 10.88
CA ALA A 189 -9.84 -11.65 10.75
C ALA A 189 -10.44 -12.44 9.59
N ASP A 190 -9.75 -13.49 9.13
CA ASP A 190 -10.21 -14.39 8.06
C ASP A 190 -10.70 -13.63 6.79
N VAL A 191 -10.07 -12.48 6.49
CA VAL A 191 -10.44 -11.68 5.32
C VAL A 191 -10.11 -12.46 4.05
N PRO A 192 -11.12 -12.80 3.22
CA PRO A 192 -10.90 -13.63 2.05
C PRO A 192 -10.03 -12.92 1.01
N VAL A 193 -9.08 -13.65 0.43
CA VAL A 193 -8.26 -13.15 -0.67
C VAL A 193 -9.01 -13.30 -1.99
N LYS A 194 -9.23 -12.18 -2.69
CA LYS A 194 -9.89 -12.17 -3.99
C LYS A 194 -8.95 -12.73 -5.06
N LYS A 195 -9.36 -13.81 -5.70
CA LYS A 195 -8.60 -14.42 -6.80
C LYS A 195 -8.62 -13.54 -8.07
N SER A 196 -7.47 -13.48 -8.73
CA SER A 196 -7.32 -12.85 -10.04
C SER A 196 -6.09 -13.44 -10.75
N ASP A 197 -6.24 -13.90 -11.96
CA ASP A 197 -5.17 -14.41 -12.82
C ASP A 197 -4.52 -13.32 -13.68
N VAL A 198 -5.02 -12.08 -13.57
CA VAL A 198 -4.55 -10.93 -14.34
C VAL A 198 -4.31 -9.76 -13.42
N LEU A 199 -3.05 -9.32 -13.36
CA LEU A 199 -2.58 -8.21 -12.53
C LEU A 199 -1.63 -7.32 -13.36
N HIS A 200 -2.03 -6.07 -13.58
CA HIS A 200 -1.23 -5.07 -14.28
C HIS A 200 -1.00 -3.87 -13.37
N VAL A 201 0.23 -3.40 -13.28
CA VAL A 201 0.60 -2.21 -12.51
C VAL A 201 0.66 -1.01 -13.47
N LYS A 202 0.10 0.12 -13.07
CA LYS A 202 0.13 1.37 -13.83
C LYS A 202 1.56 1.83 -14.12
N PRO A 203 1.80 2.59 -15.20
CA PRO A 203 3.11 3.11 -15.54
C PRO A 203 3.57 4.23 -14.61
N GLY A 204 4.88 4.43 -14.53
CA GLY A 204 5.53 5.49 -13.74
C GLY A 204 5.59 5.20 -12.24
N ARG A 205 5.75 6.24 -11.44
CA ARG A 205 5.76 6.16 -9.97
C ARG A 205 4.34 6.01 -9.48
N VAL A 206 4.03 4.84 -8.93
CA VAL A 206 2.67 4.46 -8.52
C VAL A 206 2.44 4.57 -7.02
N ALA A 207 3.52 4.55 -6.22
CA ALA A 207 3.49 4.80 -4.79
C ALA A 207 4.79 5.47 -4.34
N GLU A 208 4.66 6.42 -3.40
CA GLU A 208 5.76 7.04 -2.69
C GLU A 208 5.26 7.42 -1.29
N GLN A 209 5.83 6.81 -0.26
CA GLN A 209 5.45 7.07 1.13
C GLN A 209 6.63 7.51 1.97
N VAL A 210 6.46 8.62 2.67
CA VAL A 210 7.36 9.13 3.68
C VAL A 210 6.59 9.27 4.99
N PRO A 211 6.79 8.38 5.98
CA PRO A 211 6.05 8.44 7.23
C PRO A 211 6.28 9.75 7.99
N VAL A 212 5.22 10.36 8.46
CA VAL A 212 5.27 11.59 9.27
C VAL A 212 5.55 11.28 10.74
N VAL A 213 5.01 10.17 11.25
CA VAL A 213 5.20 9.70 12.63
C VAL A 213 6.27 8.62 12.66
N ARG A 214 7.30 8.82 13.51
CA ARG A 214 8.46 7.92 13.57
C ARG A 214 8.11 6.54 14.14
N TYR A 215 7.38 6.49 15.26
CA TYR A 215 7.00 5.23 15.92
C TYR A 215 5.51 4.97 15.73
N ARG A 216 5.20 3.82 15.16
CA ARG A 216 3.84 3.40 14.79
C ARG A 216 3.69 1.94 15.20
N GLY A 217 2.74 1.63 16.05
CA GLY A 217 2.62 0.26 16.53
C GLY A 217 1.39 0.03 17.38
N ILE A 218 1.37 -1.11 18.02
CA ILE A 218 0.28 -1.57 18.87
C ILE A 218 0.80 -1.94 20.25
N PHE A 219 -0.08 -1.82 21.23
CA PHE A 219 0.03 -2.44 22.54
C PHE A 219 -0.80 -3.71 22.56
N ILE A 220 -0.24 -4.81 23.08
CA ILE A 220 -0.98 -6.05 23.27
C ILE A 220 -1.41 -6.13 24.73
N ASN A 221 -2.72 -6.11 24.95
CA ASN A 221 -3.31 -6.44 26.22
C ASN A 221 -3.54 -7.94 26.29
N ASP A 222 -2.82 -8.62 27.20
CA ASP A 222 -2.78 -10.06 27.36
C ASP A 222 -3.79 -10.60 28.37
N GLU A 223 -4.74 -9.80 28.81
CA GLU A 223 -5.69 -10.18 29.85
C GLU A 223 -6.52 -11.41 29.54
N ALA A 224 -6.72 -12.22 30.58
CA ALA A 224 -7.60 -13.38 30.52
C ALA A 224 -9.08 -12.93 30.71
N PRO A 225 -10.06 -13.65 30.10
CA PRO A 225 -9.86 -14.86 29.28
C PRO A 225 -9.61 -14.57 27.80
N ALA A 226 -9.70 -13.29 27.35
CA ALA A 226 -9.72 -12.92 25.95
C ALA A 226 -8.46 -13.39 25.19
N LEU A 227 -7.41 -12.56 25.09
CA LEU A 227 -6.23 -12.92 24.30
C LEU A 227 -5.49 -14.12 24.89
N THR A 228 -5.34 -14.18 26.21
CA THR A 228 -4.68 -15.33 26.88
C THR A 228 -5.35 -16.64 26.55
N GLY A 229 -6.68 -16.73 26.66
CA GLY A 229 -7.42 -17.96 26.36
C GLY A 229 -7.26 -18.37 24.90
N TRP A 230 -7.37 -17.41 23.99
CA TRP A 230 -7.21 -17.66 22.57
C TRP A 230 -5.79 -18.11 22.20
N VAL A 231 -4.74 -17.45 22.74
CA VAL A 231 -3.35 -17.82 22.47
C VAL A 231 -3.05 -19.23 23.01
N HIS A 232 -3.52 -19.56 24.22
CA HIS A 232 -3.34 -20.90 24.77
C HIS A 232 -4.03 -21.97 23.93
N GLU A 233 -5.23 -21.70 23.40
CA GLU A 233 -5.93 -22.63 22.51
C GLU A 233 -5.19 -22.85 21.19
N LYS A 234 -4.63 -21.78 20.59
CA LYS A 234 -4.04 -21.84 19.24
C LYS A 234 -2.56 -22.18 19.23
N PHE A 235 -1.79 -21.73 20.21
CA PHE A 235 -0.32 -21.81 20.24
C PHE A 235 0.21 -22.50 21.50
N GLY A 236 -0.62 -22.72 22.53
CA GLY A 236 -0.21 -23.28 23.82
C GLY A 236 0.39 -22.24 24.77
N LYS A 237 1.14 -21.25 24.26
CA LYS A 237 1.76 -20.15 25.02
C LYS A 237 2.03 -18.93 24.14
N PHE A 238 2.46 -17.81 24.73
CA PHE A 238 2.90 -16.60 24.02
C PHE A 238 4.34 -16.74 23.50
N ASP A 239 4.56 -17.65 22.57
CA ASP A 239 5.87 -17.93 21.98
C ASP A 239 6.14 -17.19 20.68
N HIS A 240 7.33 -17.40 20.09
CA HIS A 240 7.72 -16.80 18.81
C HIS A 240 6.75 -17.14 17.68
N THR A 241 6.08 -18.30 17.70
CA THR A 241 5.13 -18.66 16.63
C THR A 241 3.89 -17.77 16.66
N PHE A 242 3.39 -17.41 17.85
CA PHE A 242 2.35 -16.38 18.01
C PHE A 242 2.86 -15.00 17.58
N TYR A 243 4.03 -14.57 18.07
CA TYR A 243 4.55 -13.23 17.78
C TYR A 243 4.97 -13.06 16.32
N GLN A 244 5.32 -14.10 15.58
CA GLN A 244 5.51 -14.00 14.12
C GLN A 244 4.28 -13.43 13.41
N HIS A 245 3.08 -13.87 13.78
CA HIS A 245 1.83 -13.33 13.23
C HIS A 245 1.57 -11.89 13.66
N VAL A 246 1.92 -11.54 14.90
CA VAL A 246 1.82 -10.16 15.41
C VAL A 246 2.77 -9.24 14.65
N PHE A 247 4.03 -9.63 14.47
CA PHE A 247 5.02 -8.85 13.74
C PHE A 247 4.65 -8.70 12.27
N GLU A 248 4.14 -9.76 11.64
CA GLU A 248 3.65 -9.69 10.27
C GLU A 248 2.53 -8.66 10.14
N LEU A 249 1.51 -8.68 11.03
CA LEU A 249 0.42 -7.72 11.02
C LEU A 249 0.94 -6.28 11.17
N ILE A 250 1.83 -6.03 12.14
CA ILE A 250 2.42 -4.71 12.38
C ILE A 250 3.12 -4.20 11.11
N LEU A 251 3.94 -5.04 10.47
CA LEU A 251 4.66 -4.68 9.26
C LEU A 251 3.72 -4.45 8.06
N ARG A 252 2.67 -5.26 7.91
CA ARG A 252 1.63 -5.07 6.88
C ARG A 252 0.87 -3.74 7.09
N LEU A 253 0.67 -3.32 8.34
CA LEU A 253 0.09 -2.03 8.72
C LEU A 253 1.11 -0.88 8.72
N ARG A 254 2.34 -1.11 8.22
CA ARG A 254 3.46 -0.15 8.18
C ARG A 254 3.85 0.36 9.56
N GLY A 255 3.66 -0.49 10.57
CA GLY A 255 4.12 -0.26 11.94
C GLY A 255 5.56 -0.73 12.14
N ASN A 256 6.20 -0.21 13.18
CA ASN A 256 7.59 -0.50 13.54
C ASN A 256 7.80 -0.62 15.06
N TYR A 257 6.71 -0.73 15.81
CA TYR A 257 6.72 -0.75 17.25
C TYR A 257 5.70 -1.74 17.80
N LEU A 258 6.11 -2.50 18.79
CA LEU A 258 5.24 -3.37 19.59
C LEU A 258 5.48 -3.09 21.07
N TRP A 259 4.42 -2.94 21.83
CA TRP A 259 4.44 -3.08 23.26
C TRP A 259 3.84 -4.46 23.59
N PRO A 260 4.68 -5.46 23.89
CA PRO A 260 4.20 -6.83 24.07
C PRO A 260 3.58 -7.05 25.46
N ALA A 261 3.00 -8.21 25.66
CA ALA A 261 2.64 -8.70 26.99
C ALA A 261 3.86 -8.74 27.92
N MET A 262 3.74 -8.20 29.14
CA MET A 262 4.86 -8.03 30.08
C MET A 262 4.56 -8.46 31.52
N TRP A 263 3.35 -8.88 31.80
CA TRP A 263 2.95 -9.30 33.14
C TRP A 263 3.21 -10.80 33.37
N GLN A 264 3.80 -11.13 34.51
CA GLN A 264 3.96 -12.54 34.90
C GLN A 264 2.59 -13.24 35.01
N PRO A 265 2.45 -14.46 34.49
CA PRO A 265 3.47 -15.35 33.92
C PRO A 265 3.66 -15.20 32.40
N ARG A 266 3.37 -14.06 31.81
CA ARG A 266 3.43 -13.80 30.36
C ARG A 266 4.36 -12.62 30.02
N ALA A 267 5.62 -12.77 30.39
CA ALA A 267 6.65 -11.78 30.08
C ALA A 267 7.35 -12.12 28.77
N PHE A 268 7.17 -11.30 27.74
CA PHE A 268 7.59 -11.50 26.36
C PHE A 268 8.88 -12.29 26.15
N ILE A 269 10.00 -11.86 26.76
CA ILE A 269 11.30 -12.51 26.60
C ILE A 269 11.48 -13.71 27.53
N ASP A 270 10.78 -13.72 28.66
CA ASP A 270 10.85 -14.82 29.63
C ASP A 270 9.99 -16.02 29.16
N ASP A 271 8.93 -15.77 28.40
CA ASP A 271 8.07 -16.83 27.85
C ASP A 271 8.80 -17.62 26.77
N ASP A 272 9.57 -16.92 25.92
CA ASP A 272 10.36 -17.52 24.86
C ASP A 272 11.50 -16.58 24.44
N PRO A 273 12.78 -16.99 24.59
CA PRO A 273 13.92 -16.19 24.14
C PRO A 273 13.91 -15.86 22.64
N GLU A 274 13.22 -16.66 21.82
CA GLU A 274 13.08 -16.41 20.37
C GLU A 274 12.06 -15.30 20.03
N ASN A 275 11.37 -14.75 21.03
CA ASN A 275 10.48 -13.60 20.85
C ASN A 275 11.24 -12.30 20.51
N ALA A 276 12.53 -12.19 20.77
CA ALA A 276 13.36 -10.97 20.62
C ALA A 276 14.38 -11.03 19.47
#